data_f0c94d8f63c23afbf7bb8ab8a6e5199a
#
_entry.id   f0c94d8f63c23afbf7bb8ab8a6e5199a
#
_cell.length_a   1.000
_cell.length_b   1.000
_cell.length_c   1.000
_cell.angle_alpha   90.00
_cell.angle_beta   90.00
_cell.angle_gamma   90.00
#
_symmetry.space_group_name_H-M   'P 1'
#
loop_
_entity.id
_entity.type
_entity.pdbx_description
1 polymer ?
#
loop_
_entity_poly.entity_id
_entity_poly.type
_entity_poly.pdbx_seq_one_letter_code
_entity_poly.pdbx_strand_id
1 'polypeptide(L)'
;MYTLRELRQEVSDQQIKHILLQFNVEPHYESDAFIIFPTCCHNLEGGSPKLYYYKNTKLFKCYTDCNELFDIFTLLMKMYALRGKEITLQQAISLCDLDGSIVPNSDLAEIMQDYKYMQELSGSMITTTEQLNFKILDKKIL
;
A
#
# COMPACT_ATOMS: atom_id res chain seq x y z
N MET A 1 16.23 -8.80 9.83
CA MET A 1 15.47 -9.15 8.65
C MET A 1 13.99 -9.15 8.95
N TYR A 2 13.22 -8.48 8.13
CA TYR A 2 11.82 -8.23 8.44
C TYR A 2 10.91 -8.81 7.37
N THR A 3 9.77 -9.33 7.80
CA THR A 3 8.70 -9.68 6.88
C THR A 3 8.01 -8.40 6.45
N LEU A 4 7.25 -8.48 5.39
CA LEU A 4 6.47 -7.33 4.92
C LEU A 4 5.50 -6.86 6.00
N ARG A 5 4.91 -7.81 6.71
CA ARG A 5 4.00 -7.51 7.82
C ARG A 5 4.69 -6.73 8.93
N GLU A 6 5.90 -7.16 9.29
CA GLU A 6 6.67 -6.47 10.32
C GLU A 6 7.03 -5.06 9.89
N LEU A 7 7.46 -4.90 8.65
CA LEU A 7 7.78 -3.58 8.13
C LEU A 7 6.56 -2.67 8.14
N ARG A 8 5.40 -3.20 7.78
CA ARG A 8 4.18 -2.42 7.81
C ARG A 8 3.87 -1.93 9.21
N GLN A 9 4.09 -2.76 10.22
CA GLN A 9 3.83 -2.38 11.60
C GLN A 9 4.77 -1.29 12.11
N GLU A 10 5.93 -1.14 11.49
CA GLU A 10 6.88 -0.10 11.87
C GLU A 10 6.49 1.29 11.39
N VAL A 11 5.56 1.38 10.46
CA VAL A 11 5.12 2.68 9.96
C VAL A 11 4.00 3.20 10.85
N SER A 12 4.25 4.31 11.51
CA SER A 12 3.27 4.90 12.43
C SER A 12 2.18 5.66 11.65
N ASP A 13 1.08 5.93 12.34
CA ASP A 13 -0.01 6.70 11.74
C ASP A 13 0.46 8.10 11.35
N GLN A 14 1.33 8.69 12.15
CA GLN A 14 1.90 9.99 11.83
C GLN A 14 2.77 9.94 10.58
N GLN A 15 3.53 8.87 10.42
CA GLN A 15 4.33 8.69 9.21
C GLN A 15 3.45 8.51 7.98
N ILE A 16 2.35 7.79 8.11
CA ILE A 16 1.39 7.65 7.02
C ILE A 16 0.92 9.03 6.55
N LYS A 17 0.51 9.87 7.50
CA LYS A 17 0.05 11.22 7.16
C LYS A 17 1.15 12.04 6.53
N HIS A 18 2.36 11.95 7.06
CA HIS A 18 3.50 12.69 6.55
C HIS A 18 3.87 12.25 5.13
N ILE A 19 3.89 10.95 4.90
CA ILE A 19 4.21 10.40 3.58
C ILE A 19 3.22 10.92 2.53
N LEU A 20 1.94 10.84 2.85
CA LEU A 20 0.91 11.28 1.90
C LEU A 20 0.91 12.79 1.70
N LEU A 21 1.30 13.53 2.71
CA LEU A 21 1.43 14.98 2.58
C LEU A 21 2.47 15.38 1.53
N GLN A 22 3.48 14.55 1.33
CA GLN A 22 4.48 14.79 0.28
C GLN A 22 3.84 14.84 -1.10
N PHE A 23 2.69 14.23 -1.26
CA PHE A 23 1.92 14.20 -2.51
C PHE A 23 0.75 15.18 -2.46
N ASN A 24 0.75 16.09 -1.49
CA ASN A 24 -0.34 17.04 -1.26
C ASN A 24 -1.65 16.34 -0.93
N VAL A 25 -1.57 15.18 -0.30
CA VAL A 25 -2.74 14.43 0.14
C VAL A 25 -2.89 14.62 1.64
N GLU A 26 -4.01 15.23 2.04
CA GLU A 26 -4.28 15.50 3.44
C GLU A 26 -5.48 14.68 3.92
N PRO A 27 -5.50 14.34 5.20
CA PRO A 27 -6.66 13.63 5.74
C PRO A 27 -7.92 14.47 5.61
N HIS A 28 -8.99 13.83 5.18
CA HIS A 28 -10.30 14.45 5.17
C HIS A 28 -10.95 14.37 6.56
N TYR A 29 -10.68 13.27 7.25
CA TYR A 29 -11.24 13.01 8.58
C TYR A 29 -10.37 11.99 9.29
N GLU A 30 -10.28 12.11 10.59
CA GLU A 30 -9.51 11.15 11.40
C GLU A 30 -10.25 10.87 12.69
N SER A 31 -10.33 9.58 13.05
CA SER A 31 -10.86 9.13 14.33
C SER A 31 -9.79 8.25 14.99
N ASP A 32 -10.13 7.70 16.16
CA ASP A 32 -9.23 6.78 16.85
C ASP A 32 -9.02 5.49 16.07
N ALA A 33 -9.98 5.13 15.23
CA ALA A 33 -9.97 3.85 14.51
C ALA A 33 -9.43 3.96 13.09
N PHE A 34 -9.66 5.09 12.43
CA PHE A 34 -9.29 5.21 11.02
C PHE A 34 -9.03 6.65 10.60
N ILE A 35 -8.39 6.79 9.44
CA ILE A 35 -8.22 8.09 8.78
C ILE A 35 -8.82 7.95 7.39
N ILE A 36 -9.57 8.96 6.96
CA ILE A 36 -10.13 8.98 5.62
C ILE A 36 -9.34 9.95 4.75
N PHE A 37 -8.85 9.46 3.63
CA PHE A 37 -8.10 10.26 2.66
C PHE A 37 -8.87 10.34 1.34
N PRO A 38 -8.54 11.30 0.48
CA PRO A 38 -9.00 11.27 -0.91
C PRO A 38 -8.46 10.01 -1.60
N THR A 39 -9.15 9.57 -2.64
CA THR A 39 -8.79 8.34 -3.35
C THR A 39 -7.55 8.53 -4.23
N CYS A 40 -6.45 8.83 -3.61
CA CYS A 40 -5.19 9.08 -4.30
C CYS A 40 -4.60 7.80 -4.92
N CYS A 41 -5.17 6.67 -4.62
CA CYS A 41 -4.74 5.40 -5.18
C CYS A 41 -5.03 5.29 -6.67
N HIS A 42 -6.02 6.04 -7.17
CA HIS A 42 -6.35 6.03 -8.60
C HIS A 42 -6.68 7.42 -9.15
N ASN A 43 -6.50 8.46 -8.35
CA ASN A 43 -6.71 9.84 -8.80
C ASN A 43 -5.46 10.66 -8.54
N LEU A 44 -4.96 11.32 -9.57
CA LEU A 44 -3.75 12.11 -9.46
C LEU A 44 -3.98 13.36 -8.63
N GLU A 45 -5.12 13.99 -8.80
CA GLU A 45 -5.44 15.24 -8.12
C GLU A 45 -6.76 15.11 -7.37
N GLY A 46 -6.65 14.90 -6.05
CA GLY A 46 -7.83 14.86 -5.24
C GLY A 46 -8.54 13.52 -5.31
N GLY A 47 -9.81 13.55 -5.55
CA GLY A 47 -10.64 12.36 -5.49
C GLY A 47 -11.60 12.47 -4.32
N SER A 48 -12.56 11.55 -4.26
CA SER A 48 -13.53 11.55 -3.17
C SER A 48 -12.88 11.05 -1.89
N PRO A 49 -13.38 11.43 -0.72
CA PRO A 49 -12.84 10.96 0.56
C PRO A 49 -13.32 9.54 0.85
N LYS A 50 -12.82 8.59 0.08
CA LYS A 50 -13.24 7.19 0.15
C LYS A 50 -12.08 6.22 0.27
N LEU A 51 -10.90 6.70 0.60
CA LEU A 51 -9.76 5.86 0.90
C LEU A 51 -9.60 5.83 2.41
N TYR A 52 -9.93 4.71 3.01
CA TYR A 52 -9.87 4.55 4.46
C TYR A 52 -8.58 3.86 4.87
N TYR A 53 -7.92 4.41 5.86
CA TYR A 53 -6.74 3.78 6.47
C TYR A 53 -7.15 3.33 7.86
N TYR A 54 -7.10 2.04 8.12
CA TYR A 54 -7.48 1.46 9.40
C TYR A 54 -6.25 1.32 10.29
N LYS A 55 -6.28 2.01 11.42
CA LYS A 55 -5.11 2.11 12.29
C LYS A 55 -4.67 0.79 12.90
N ASN A 56 -5.62 -0.09 13.20
CA ASN A 56 -5.28 -1.35 13.85
C ASN A 56 -4.57 -2.34 12.93
N THR A 57 -4.96 -2.40 11.67
CA THR A 57 -4.35 -3.32 10.71
C THR A 57 -3.28 -2.63 9.86
N LYS A 58 -3.28 -1.30 9.85
CA LYS A 58 -2.41 -0.49 9.01
C LYS A 58 -2.64 -0.76 7.52
N LEU A 59 -3.88 -1.06 7.18
CA LEU A 59 -4.28 -1.33 5.80
C LEU A 59 -5.21 -0.24 5.31
N PHE A 60 -5.14 0.02 4.01
CA PHE A 60 -6.04 0.94 3.32
C PHE A 60 -7.13 0.18 2.61
N LYS A 61 -8.30 0.75 2.55
CA LYS A 61 -9.41 0.22 1.75
C LYS A 61 -9.98 1.36 0.90
N CYS A 62 -9.97 1.16 -0.41
CA CYS A 62 -10.60 2.09 -1.34
C CYS A 62 -12.03 1.63 -1.57
N TYR A 63 -12.99 2.50 -1.29
CA TYR A 63 -14.40 2.14 -1.40
C TYR A 63 -15.01 2.59 -2.74
N THR A 64 -14.17 2.85 -3.73
CA THR A 64 -14.62 3.18 -5.07
C THR A 64 -13.97 2.24 -6.07
N ASP A 65 -13.32 2.78 -7.10
CA ASP A 65 -12.88 1.98 -8.25
C ASP A 65 -11.90 0.86 -7.90
N CYS A 66 -10.99 1.08 -6.97
CA CYS A 66 -10.03 0.04 -6.61
C CYS A 66 -10.69 -1.12 -5.87
N ASN A 67 -11.54 -0.78 -4.92
CA ASN A 67 -12.29 -1.74 -4.12
C ASN A 67 -11.44 -2.90 -3.60
N GLU A 68 -10.28 -2.58 -3.05
CA GLU A 68 -9.36 -3.61 -2.54
C GLU A 68 -8.64 -3.09 -1.31
N LEU A 69 -8.05 -4.01 -0.55
CA LEU A 69 -7.20 -3.69 0.58
C LEU A 69 -5.74 -3.69 0.14
N PHE A 70 -4.96 -2.76 0.67
CA PHE A 70 -3.53 -2.71 0.41
C PHE A 70 -2.83 -1.92 1.52
N ASP A 71 -1.51 -2.04 1.59
CA ASP A 71 -0.73 -1.32 2.58
C ASP A 71 -0.12 -0.06 1.97
N ILE A 72 0.63 0.68 2.80
CA ILE A 72 1.25 1.93 2.35
C ILE A 72 2.25 1.68 1.21
N PHE A 73 2.92 0.55 1.22
CA PHE A 73 3.89 0.25 0.19
C PHE A 73 3.21 0.09 -1.17
N THR A 74 2.12 -0.65 -1.21
CA THR A 74 1.34 -0.81 -2.42
C THR A 74 0.71 0.52 -2.85
N LEU A 75 0.24 1.30 -1.89
CA LEU A 75 -0.33 2.61 -2.19
C LEU A 75 0.71 3.49 -2.88
N LEU A 76 1.93 3.51 -2.37
CA LEU A 76 3.00 4.30 -2.98
C LEU A 76 3.29 3.83 -4.40
N MET A 77 3.30 2.52 -4.61
CA MET A 77 3.49 1.98 -5.95
C MET A 77 2.38 2.44 -6.89
N LYS A 78 1.14 2.42 -6.42
CA LYS A 78 -0.01 2.90 -7.22
C LYS A 78 0.11 4.39 -7.53
N MET A 79 0.47 5.18 -6.54
CA MET A 79 0.57 6.63 -6.71
C MET A 79 1.67 7.03 -7.68
N TYR A 80 2.81 6.35 -7.61
CA TYR A 80 3.88 6.60 -8.56
C TYR A 80 3.50 6.13 -9.97
N ALA A 81 2.79 5.02 -10.08
CA ALA A 81 2.33 4.54 -11.37
C ALA A 81 1.40 5.55 -12.05
N LEU A 82 0.55 6.22 -11.28
CA LEU A 82 -0.31 7.27 -11.81
C LEU A 82 0.50 8.43 -12.39
N ARG A 83 1.70 8.62 -11.88
CA ARG A 83 2.60 9.68 -12.33
C ARG A 83 3.56 9.21 -13.42
N GLY A 84 3.31 8.03 -13.95
CA GLY A 84 4.12 7.48 -15.03
C GLY A 84 5.46 6.91 -14.57
N LYS A 85 5.59 6.64 -13.27
CA LYS A 85 6.84 6.12 -12.74
C LYS A 85 6.59 4.82 -12.00
N GLU A 86 7.33 3.78 -12.36
CA GLU A 86 7.25 2.51 -11.66
C GLU A 86 8.33 2.42 -10.61
N ILE A 87 7.93 2.11 -9.39
CA ILE A 87 8.88 1.87 -8.31
C ILE A 87 8.74 0.43 -7.84
N THR A 88 9.81 -0.10 -7.30
CA THR A 88 9.80 -1.45 -6.77
C THR A 88 9.25 -1.43 -5.35
N LEU A 89 8.88 -2.60 -4.85
CA LEU A 89 8.46 -2.74 -3.46
C LEU A 89 9.56 -2.28 -2.52
N GLN A 90 10.81 -2.61 -2.83
CA GLN A 90 11.94 -2.18 -2.02
C GLN A 90 12.06 -0.66 -1.97
N GLN A 91 11.85 -0.02 -3.11
CA GLN A 91 11.87 1.44 -3.17
C GLN A 91 10.72 2.05 -2.36
N ALA A 92 9.55 1.44 -2.42
CA ALA A 92 8.41 1.91 -1.64
C ALA A 92 8.71 1.82 -0.14
N ILE A 93 9.33 0.74 0.28
CA ILE A 93 9.72 0.57 1.68
C ILE A 93 10.73 1.63 2.09
N SER A 94 11.69 1.92 1.25
CA SER A 94 12.68 2.96 1.53
C SER A 94 12.05 4.34 1.66
N LEU A 95 11.00 4.60 0.91
CA LEU A 95 10.29 5.87 1.00
C LEU A 95 9.60 6.07 2.34
N CYS A 96 9.39 5.01 3.07
CA CYS A 96 8.79 5.08 4.40
C CYS A 96 9.84 5.22 5.50
N ASP A 97 11.07 5.53 5.15
CA ASP A 97 12.20 5.65 6.09
C ASP A 97 12.45 4.37 6.88
N LEU A 98 12.12 3.25 6.29
CA LEU A 98 12.40 1.97 6.89
C LEU A 98 13.73 1.46 6.36
N ASP A 99 14.54 1.01 7.28
CA ASP A 99 15.84 0.44 6.96
C ASP A 99 15.63 -0.98 6.47
N GLY A 100 14.72 -1.12 5.54
CA GLY A 100 14.21 -2.40 5.25
C GLY A 100 14.97 -3.13 4.20
N SER A 101 15.97 -3.79 4.58
CA SER A 101 16.36 -4.89 3.75
C SER A 101 15.29 -5.94 3.95
N ILE A 102 14.34 -5.96 3.09
CA ILE A 102 13.51 -7.12 2.94
C ILE A 102 14.48 -8.23 2.63
N VAL A 103 14.24 -9.30 3.28
CA VAL A 103 14.96 -10.49 2.99
C VAL A 103 14.88 -10.78 1.51
N PRO A 104 15.97 -11.12 0.97
CA PRO A 104 16.05 -11.41 -0.45
C PRO A 104 15.09 -12.51 -0.87
N ASN A 105 15.22 -12.86 -2.06
CA ASN A 105 14.37 -13.76 -2.83
C ASN A 105 13.78 -14.96 -2.11
N SER A 106 14.42 -15.41 -1.08
CA SER A 106 13.88 -16.54 -0.30
C SER A 106 12.51 -16.24 0.31
N ASP A 107 12.15 -14.98 0.41
CA ASP A 107 10.88 -14.61 1.03
C ASP A 107 9.83 -14.17 0.02
N LEU A 108 10.07 -14.48 -1.22
CA LEU A 108 9.08 -14.20 -2.25
C LEU A 108 7.73 -14.83 -1.89
N ALA A 109 7.75 -16.07 -1.39
CA ALA A 109 6.52 -16.75 -1.01
C ALA A 109 5.78 -16.00 0.09
N GLU A 110 6.52 -15.43 1.03
CA GLU A 110 5.92 -14.68 2.12
C GLU A 110 5.30 -13.38 1.63
N ILE A 111 5.98 -12.68 0.74
CA ILE A 111 5.43 -11.48 0.13
C ILE A 111 4.13 -11.80 -0.60
N MET A 112 4.14 -12.89 -1.34
CA MET A 112 2.96 -13.34 -2.07
C MET A 112 1.81 -13.67 -1.12
N GLN A 113 2.12 -14.29 0.00
CA GLN A 113 1.11 -14.60 1.00
C GLN A 113 0.50 -13.35 1.62
N ASP A 114 1.29 -12.32 1.85
CA ASP A 114 0.77 -11.06 2.37
C ASP A 114 -0.23 -10.43 1.42
N TYR A 115 0.09 -10.41 0.13
CA TYR A 115 -0.84 -9.89 -0.86
C TYR A 115 -2.10 -10.74 -0.95
N LYS A 116 -1.94 -12.05 -0.87
CA LYS A 116 -3.09 -12.94 -0.89
C LYS A 116 -4.00 -12.69 0.31
N TYR A 117 -3.40 -12.52 1.49
CA TYR A 117 -4.14 -12.22 2.70
C TYR A 117 -4.95 -10.93 2.55
N MET A 118 -4.33 -9.89 2.01
CA MET A 118 -5.02 -8.63 1.79
C MET A 118 -6.18 -8.78 0.82
N GLN A 119 -6.01 -9.59 -0.22
CA GLN A 119 -7.08 -9.84 -1.18
C GLN A 119 -8.24 -10.59 -0.52
N GLU A 120 -7.95 -11.56 0.32
CA GLU A 120 -8.98 -12.28 1.05
C GLU A 120 -9.77 -11.36 1.95
N LEU A 121 -9.10 -10.44 2.63
CA LEU A 121 -9.76 -9.47 3.49
C LEU A 121 -10.67 -8.55 2.70
N SER A 122 -10.27 -8.19 1.48
CA SER A 122 -11.06 -7.27 0.67
C SER A 122 -12.27 -7.94 0.04
N GLY A 123 -12.26 -9.24 -0.07
CA GLY A 123 -13.30 -9.98 -0.79
C GLY A 123 -13.17 -9.87 -2.30
N SER A 124 -12.17 -9.19 -2.77
CA SER A 124 -11.90 -9.03 -4.21
C SER A 124 -10.86 -10.02 -4.60
N MET A 125 -11.27 -11.20 -4.89
CA MET A 125 -10.33 -12.27 -4.89
C MET A 125 -9.40 -12.40 -6.08
N ILE A 126 -9.85 -13.03 -7.07
CA ILE A 126 -8.96 -13.68 -8.02
C ILE A 126 -8.26 -12.72 -8.94
N THR A 127 -9.02 -11.86 -9.59
CA THR A 127 -8.47 -10.98 -10.61
C THR A 127 -7.40 -10.06 -10.04
N THR A 128 -7.68 -9.46 -8.90
CA THR A 128 -6.75 -8.53 -8.29
C THR A 128 -5.48 -9.24 -7.86
N THR A 129 -5.62 -10.45 -7.33
CA THR A 129 -4.46 -11.23 -6.93
C THR A 129 -3.56 -11.49 -8.13
N GLU A 130 -4.14 -11.85 -9.25
CA GLU A 130 -3.36 -12.08 -10.46
C GLU A 130 -2.63 -10.82 -10.89
N GLN A 131 -3.28 -9.68 -10.85
CA GLN A 131 -2.66 -8.42 -11.23
C GLN A 131 -1.49 -8.07 -10.32
N LEU A 132 -1.65 -8.25 -9.03
CA LEU A 132 -0.58 -7.97 -8.09
C LEU A 132 0.59 -8.92 -8.29
N ASN A 133 0.31 -10.18 -8.44
CA ASN A 133 1.35 -11.16 -8.67
C ASN A 133 2.12 -10.86 -9.94
N PHE A 134 1.40 -10.52 -11.00
CA PHE A 134 2.02 -10.20 -12.27
C PHE A 134 2.97 -9.01 -12.12
N LYS A 135 2.52 -7.95 -11.49
CA LYS A 135 3.36 -6.76 -11.31
C LYS A 135 4.58 -7.05 -10.47
N ILE A 136 4.43 -7.74 -9.39
CA ILE A 136 5.53 -8.02 -8.49
C ILE A 136 6.54 -8.95 -9.13
N LEU A 137 6.06 -10.05 -9.69
CA LEU A 137 6.93 -11.05 -10.25
C LEU A 137 7.65 -10.55 -11.50
N ASP A 138 6.95 -9.85 -12.35
CA ASP A 138 7.52 -9.41 -13.62
C ASP A 138 8.45 -8.22 -13.47
N LYS A 139 8.19 -7.35 -12.52
CA LYS A 139 8.88 -6.07 -12.48
C LYS A 139 9.83 -5.90 -11.32
N LYS A 140 9.57 -6.56 -10.22
CA LYS A 140 10.30 -6.29 -8.99
C LYS A 140 11.25 -7.39 -8.63
N ILE A 141 10.82 -8.58 -8.83
CA ILE A 141 11.54 -9.75 -8.34
C ILE A 141 12.55 -10.22 -9.36
N LEU A 142 12.20 -10.04 -10.58
CA LEU A 142 13.07 -10.44 -11.68
C LEU A 142 14.02 -9.32 -12.04
#